data_1f6c884b816b4c6e9be245c3f72fc782
#
_entry.id   1f6c884b816b4c6e9be245c3f72fc782
#
_cell.length_a   1.000
_cell.length_b   1.000
_cell.length_c   1.000
_cell.angle_alpha   90.00
_cell.angle_beta   90.00
_cell.angle_gamma   90.00
#
_symmetry.space_group_name_H-M   'P 1'
#
loop_
_entity.id
_entity.type
_entity.pdbx_description
1 polymer ?
#
loop_
_entity_poly.entity_id
_entity_poly.type
_entity_poly.pdbx_seq_one_letter_code
_entity_poly.pdbx_strand_id
1 'polypeptide(L)'
;MADEKNQQAAAPAAANAGTVTLERVSNPPAQTWNRLRANDITLTVPSISRKGDVHFALPQLFSKIECGMGQKVTDWVCSQAADSRYVEVPRGTRREEPIVVSVSADEGQVADTGVMVREGASATIVVAASGQGQAGTCASLLRVVAEARSHVTIVEVLGVAEGQQHLESLGVSAADDARVEVRQYALGGGTLALGSAIDLAGDRARADLTCRYHARRKDVLDINHVVRQRGRNTRAEVSESGALDDAARKTLRATIDLVHGARGSKGNEAESVLVLGDDVVNKTMPVILCDEDDVAGNHGATIGSVSPEQIDYLMDRGLSRREAEQLFVRAIFEDAIMHAPEEASHRAAVLRAEEVLGADVAHDFDGGAGLPEGGEAAC
;
A
#
# COMPACT_ATOMS: atom_id res chain seq x y z
N MET A 1 -13.15 9.99 55.17
CA MET A 1 -14.00 10.32 54.03
C MET A 1 -13.30 11.44 53.31
N ALA A 2 -12.54 11.08 52.29
CA ALA A 2 -11.81 12.02 51.42
C ALA A 2 -12.28 11.76 50.00
N ASP A 3 -12.81 12.81 49.39
CA ASP A 3 -13.36 12.85 48.04
C ASP A 3 -12.23 12.60 47.00
N GLU A 4 -12.27 11.50 46.28
CA GLU A 4 -11.53 11.30 45.05
C GLU A 4 -12.25 12.01 43.90
N LYS A 5 -11.80 13.20 43.58
CA LYS A 5 -12.19 13.90 42.36
C LYS A 5 -11.56 13.22 41.15
N ASN A 6 -12.39 12.54 40.41
CA ASN A 6 -12.17 12.00 39.07
C ASN A 6 -11.77 13.15 38.13
N GLN A 7 -10.46 13.28 37.81
CA GLN A 7 -9.99 14.17 36.75
C GLN A 7 -10.09 13.40 35.43
N GLN A 8 -11.21 13.53 34.77
CA GLN A 8 -11.35 13.22 33.36
C GLN A 8 -10.48 14.20 32.57
N ALA A 9 -9.40 13.69 31.96
CA ALA A 9 -8.60 14.46 31.04
C ALA A 9 -9.48 14.87 29.84
N ALA A 10 -9.68 16.18 29.70
CA ALA A 10 -10.37 16.76 28.55
C ALA A 10 -9.57 16.45 27.30
N ALA A 11 -10.24 15.91 26.28
CA ALA A 11 -9.69 15.79 24.94
C ALA A 11 -9.18 17.16 24.45
N PRO A 12 -8.03 17.24 23.77
CA PRO A 12 -7.52 18.51 23.28
C PRO A 12 -8.52 19.13 22.31
N ALA A 13 -8.84 20.40 22.54
CA ALA A 13 -9.71 21.20 21.70
C ALA A 13 -9.25 21.13 20.23
N ALA A 14 -10.19 20.88 19.31
CA ALA A 14 -9.95 20.91 17.89
C ALA A 14 -9.29 22.24 17.49
N ALA A 15 -7.99 22.22 17.29
CA ALA A 15 -7.26 23.33 16.68
C ALA A 15 -7.84 23.56 15.28
N ASN A 16 -7.98 24.83 14.85
CA ASN A 16 -8.44 25.22 13.52
C ASN A 16 -7.63 24.45 12.44
N ALA A 17 -8.14 23.30 12.02
CA ALA A 17 -7.56 22.53 10.94
C ALA A 17 -7.91 23.23 9.64
N GLY A 18 -6.93 23.84 8.98
CA GLY A 18 -7.02 24.27 7.58
C GLY A 18 -6.96 23.04 6.66
N THR A 19 -7.00 23.31 5.36
CA THR A 19 -6.70 22.31 4.34
C THR A 19 -5.57 22.81 3.46
N VAL A 20 -4.78 21.89 2.91
CA VAL A 20 -3.75 22.17 1.89
C VAL A 20 -3.98 21.30 0.68
N THR A 21 -3.74 21.86 -0.51
CA THR A 21 -3.83 21.11 -1.76
C THR A 21 -2.43 20.64 -2.17
N LEU A 22 -2.28 19.33 -2.28
CA LEU A 22 -1.08 18.66 -2.76
C LEU A 22 -1.26 18.38 -4.25
N GLU A 23 -0.56 19.13 -5.08
CA GLU A 23 -0.59 18.97 -6.54
C GLU A 23 0.57 18.11 -7.02
N ARG A 24 0.37 17.39 -8.13
CA ARG A 24 1.38 16.56 -8.77
C ARG A 24 1.89 15.44 -7.84
N VAL A 25 0.96 14.82 -7.14
CA VAL A 25 1.21 13.63 -6.33
C VAL A 25 1.29 12.39 -7.23
N SER A 26 2.07 11.39 -6.84
CA SER A 26 2.24 10.14 -7.60
C SER A 26 2.73 10.35 -9.04
N ASN A 27 3.63 11.32 -9.22
CA ASN A 27 4.13 11.69 -10.53
C ASN A 27 5.24 10.70 -10.98
N PRO A 28 5.05 9.97 -12.10
CA PRO A 28 6.04 9.00 -12.55
C PRO A 28 7.31 9.68 -13.07
N PRO A 29 8.44 8.97 -13.15
CA PRO A 29 9.69 9.52 -13.69
C PRO A 29 9.58 10.02 -15.13
N ALA A 30 8.66 9.45 -15.93
CA ALA A 30 8.37 9.86 -17.29
C ALA A 30 6.96 10.42 -17.42
N GLN A 31 6.83 11.65 -17.89
CA GLN A 31 5.54 12.34 -18.04
C GLN A 31 5.11 12.37 -19.51
N THR A 32 4.49 11.30 -19.97
CA THR A 32 4.07 11.18 -21.38
C THR A 32 2.56 11.29 -21.59
N TRP A 33 1.76 11.30 -20.51
CA TRP A 33 0.29 11.23 -20.58
C TRP A 33 -0.44 12.50 -20.14
N ASN A 34 0.16 13.66 -20.37
CA ASN A 34 -0.41 14.97 -19.99
C ASN A 34 -1.82 15.17 -20.55
N ARG A 35 -2.07 14.75 -21.81
CA ARG A 35 -3.39 14.88 -22.45
C ARG A 35 -4.47 14.01 -21.78
N LEU A 36 -4.09 12.89 -21.22
CA LEU A 36 -5.00 11.96 -20.53
C LEU A 36 -5.24 12.35 -19.08
N ARG A 37 -4.52 13.37 -18.57
CA ARG A 37 -4.53 13.76 -17.15
C ARG A 37 -4.33 12.56 -16.24
N ALA A 38 -3.30 11.78 -16.53
CA ALA A 38 -3.03 10.52 -15.87
C ALA A 38 -1.61 10.47 -15.25
N ASN A 39 -0.82 11.55 -15.40
CA ASN A 39 0.52 11.61 -14.84
C ASN A 39 0.54 11.76 -13.32
N ASP A 40 -0.46 12.40 -12.75
CA ASP A 40 -0.50 12.71 -11.33
C ASP A 40 -1.92 12.82 -10.80
N ILE A 41 -2.05 12.88 -9.48
CA ILE A 41 -3.29 13.23 -8.80
C ILE A 41 -3.09 14.50 -7.97
N THR A 42 -4.17 15.25 -7.79
CA THR A 42 -4.26 16.37 -6.85
C THR A 42 -5.13 15.96 -5.68
N LEU A 43 -4.63 16.11 -4.46
CA LEU A 43 -5.31 15.74 -3.23
C LEU A 43 -5.46 16.95 -2.32
N THR A 44 -6.62 17.07 -1.68
CA THR A 44 -6.85 18.05 -0.61
C THR A 44 -6.80 17.33 0.72
N VAL A 45 -5.91 17.74 1.60
CA VAL A 45 -5.63 17.08 2.88
C VAL A 45 -5.73 18.08 4.05
N PRO A 46 -6.04 17.62 5.26
CA PRO A 46 -5.99 18.45 6.45
C PRO A 46 -4.59 19.03 6.70
N SER A 47 -4.54 20.19 7.31
CA SER A 47 -3.29 20.82 7.73
C SER A 47 -3.46 21.38 9.14
N ILE A 48 -2.74 20.80 10.10
CA ILE A 48 -2.70 21.23 11.48
C ILE A 48 -1.39 22.00 11.69
N SER A 49 -1.48 23.21 12.24
CA SER A 49 -0.27 23.96 12.59
C SER A 49 0.34 23.40 13.87
N ARG A 50 1.52 22.80 13.76
CA ARG A 50 2.34 22.33 14.89
C ARG A 50 3.51 23.30 15.19
N LYS A 51 3.30 24.55 14.92
CA LYS A 51 4.32 25.57 15.10
C LYS A 51 4.72 25.69 16.58
N GLY A 52 6.00 25.43 16.84
CA GLY A 52 6.56 25.44 18.20
C GLY A 52 6.64 24.08 18.87
N ASP A 53 6.05 23.04 18.28
CA ASP A 53 6.20 21.68 18.79
C ASP A 53 7.62 21.17 18.50
N VAL A 54 8.15 20.38 19.43
CA VAL A 54 9.42 19.64 19.24
C VAL A 54 9.07 18.18 19.10
N HIS A 55 9.44 17.59 17.96
CA HIS A 55 9.18 16.18 17.71
C HIS A 55 10.44 15.42 17.33
N PHE A 56 10.40 14.11 17.52
CA PHE A 56 11.44 13.23 17.07
C PHE A 56 11.40 13.13 15.54
N ALA A 57 12.56 13.40 14.91
CA ALA A 57 12.74 13.24 13.46
C ALA A 57 13.59 12.00 13.15
N LEU A 58 13.35 11.36 12.01
CA LEU A 58 14.17 10.24 11.57
C LEU A 58 15.62 10.66 11.32
N PRO A 59 16.59 9.72 11.47
CA PRO A 59 17.97 9.93 11.05
C PRO A 59 18.08 10.44 9.60
N GLN A 60 19.02 11.33 9.35
CA GLN A 60 19.17 12.05 8.06
C GLN A 60 19.27 11.10 6.85
N LEU A 61 19.75 9.87 7.02
CA LEU A 61 19.82 8.91 5.91
C LEU A 61 18.45 8.64 5.25
N PHE A 62 17.35 8.70 6.03
CA PHE A 62 16.00 8.47 5.50
C PHE A 62 15.50 9.61 4.62
N SER A 63 16.05 10.82 4.73
CA SER A 63 15.69 11.96 3.86
C SER A 63 16.13 11.77 2.40
N LYS A 64 17.03 10.82 2.14
CA LYS A 64 17.54 10.52 0.79
C LYS A 64 16.73 9.44 0.08
N ILE A 65 15.81 8.78 0.79
CA ILE A 65 14.99 7.72 0.23
C ILE A 65 13.86 8.38 -0.58
N GLU A 66 13.81 8.08 -1.87
CA GLU A 66 12.71 8.47 -2.73
C GLU A 66 11.44 7.71 -2.28
N CYS A 67 10.32 8.40 -2.20
CA CYS A 67 9.02 7.84 -1.83
C CYS A 67 8.04 7.98 -2.99
N GLY A 68 7.22 6.97 -3.21
CA GLY A 68 6.44 6.83 -4.44
C GLY A 68 5.39 7.89 -4.68
N MET A 69 4.89 8.55 -3.64
CA MET A 69 3.95 9.68 -3.79
C MET A 69 4.65 11.03 -4.02
N GLY A 70 5.97 11.08 -3.89
CA GLY A 70 6.79 12.27 -4.14
C GLY A 70 6.97 13.18 -2.91
N GLN A 71 7.82 14.20 -3.09
CA GLN A 71 8.33 15.02 -2.00
C GLN A 71 7.24 15.83 -1.28
N LYS A 72 6.21 16.30 -1.99
CA LYS A 72 5.13 17.09 -1.36
C LYS A 72 4.34 16.30 -0.32
N VAL A 73 4.07 15.02 -0.59
CA VAL A 73 3.41 14.13 0.38
C VAL A 73 4.36 13.82 1.53
N THR A 74 5.61 13.52 1.24
CA THR A 74 6.66 13.31 2.25
C THR A 74 6.74 14.51 3.22
N ASP A 75 6.84 15.73 2.70
CA ASP A 75 6.91 16.94 3.51
C ASP A 75 5.64 17.17 4.34
N TRP A 76 4.47 16.91 3.72
CA TRP A 76 3.20 17.04 4.42
C TRP A 76 3.10 16.02 5.56
N VAL A 77 3.37 14.73 5.32
CA VAL A 77 3.34 13.70 6.37
C VAL A 77 4.31 14.06 7.51
N CYS A 78 5.56 14.41 7.19
CA CYS A 78 6.55 14.81 8.20
C CYS A 78 6.09 16.02 9.02
N SER A 79 5.29 16.92 8.45
CA SER A 79 4.73 18.08 9.15
C SER A 79 3.50 17.77 9.98
N GLN A 80 2.76 16.71 9.65
CA GLN A 80 1.49 16.35 10.30
C GLN A 80 1.64 15.21 11.31
N ALA A 81 2.61 14.33 11.16
CA ALA A 81 2.91 13.27 12.13
C ALA A 81 3.29 13.88 13.49
N ALA A 82 2.79 13.30 14.58
CA ALA A 82 3.12 13.78 15.93
C ALA A 82 4.60 13.56 16.25
N ASP A 83 5.09 12.35 15.95
CA ASP A 83 6.49 11.96 16.04
C ASP A 83 6.83 10.99 14.91
N SER A 84 8.10 10.99 14.48
CA SER A 84 8.60 9.98 13.57
C SER A 84 9.09 8.76 14.37
N ARG A 85 8.66 7.57 13.97
CA ARG A 85 9.07 6.32 14.61
C ARG A 85 10.29 5.72 13.91
N TYR A 86 11.37 5.48 14.64
CA TYR A 86 12.54 4.77 14.13
C TYR A 86 12.61 3.36 14.73
N VAL A 87 12.81 2.36 13.86
CA VAL A 87 13.01 0.96 14.26
C VAL A 87 14.28 0.43 13.60
N GLU A 88 15.14 -0.22 14.38
CA GLU A 88 16.32 -0.92 13.89
C GLU A 88 16.20 -2.41 14.16
N VAL A 89 16.45 -3.21 13.12
CA VAL A 89 16.57 -4.67 13.23
C VAL A 89 18.06 -5.00 13.18
N PRO A 90 18.65 -5.50 14.28
CA PRO A 90 20.09 -5.70 14.38
C PRO A 90 20.64 -6.71 13.36
N ARG A 91 21.93 -6.57 13.04
CA ARG A 91 22.64 -7.42 12.07
C ARG A 91 22.45 -8.91 12.36
N GLY A 92 22.14 -9.67 11.31
CA GLY A 92 22.03 -11.14 11.38
C GLY A 92 20.89 -11.66 12.23
N THR A 93 19.96 -10.78 12.66
CA THR A 93 18.81 -11.20 13.47
C THR A 93 17.58 -11.45 12.60
N ARG A 94 16.75 -12.41 12.99
CA ARG A 94 15.41 -12.57 12.49
C ARG A 94 14.44 -11.99 13.51
N ARG A 95 13.71 -10.97 13.12
CA ARG A 95 12.65 -10.40 13.94
C ARG A 95 11.35 -11.18 13.70
N GLU A 96 10.91 -11.93 14.70
CA GLU A 96 9.71 -12.76 14.59
C GLU A 96 8.42 -11.91 14.62
N GLU A 97 8.35 -10.92 15.53
CA GLU A 97 7.20 -10.04 15.65
C GLU A 97 7.21 -8.97 14.56
N PRO A 98 6.09 -8.77 13.82
CA PRO A 98 5.98 -7.72 12.82
C PRO A 98 6.18 -6.31 13.41
N ILE A 99 6.70 -5.40 12.59
CA ILE A 99 6.72 -3.97 12.87
C ILE A 99 5.42 -3.38 12.32
N VAL A 100 4.49 -3.06 13.20
CA VAL A 100 3.14 -2.62 12.81
C VAL A 100 3.05 -1.11 12.76
N VAL A 101 2.48 -0.58 11.66
CA VAL A 101 2.09 0.81 11.45
C VAL A 101 0.58 0.79 11.18
N SER A 102 -0.22 1.27 12.11
CA SER A 102 -1.67 1.30 11.97
C SER A 102 -2.15 2.74 11.98
N VAL A 103 -3.02 3.10 11.03
CA VAL A 103 -3.61 4.44 10.91
C VAL A 103 -5.12 4.35 10.68
N SER A 104 -5.86 5.25 11.32
CA SER A 104 -7.31 5.36 11.20
C SER A 104 -7.71 6.68 10.56
N ALA A 105 -8.54 6.60 9.51
CA ALA A 105 -9.12 7.78 8.88
C ALA A 105 -10.14 8.47 9.78
N ASP A 106 -10.83 7.73 10.66
CA ASP A 106 -11.78 8.26 11.63
C ASP A 106 -11.09 9.18 12.63
N GLU A 107 -9.83 8.86 12.98
CA GLU A 107 -9.03 9.63 13.95
C GLU A 107 -8.10 10.64 13.26
N GLY A 108 -8.06 10.66 11.94
CA GLY A 108 -7.16 11.55 11.17
C GLY A 108 -5.69 11.27 11.41
N GLN A 109 -5.31 10.00 11.61
CA GLN A 109 -3.96 9.61 11.99
C GLN A 109 -2.99 9.73 10.82
N VAL A 110 -1.79 10.28 11.13
CA VAL A 110 -0.68 10.40 10.19
C VAL A 110 0.57 9.80 10.83
N ALA A 111 1.16 8.81 10.17
CA ALA A 111 2.34 8.08 10.64
C ALA A 111 3.57 8.34 9.75
N ASP A 112 4.71 8.64 10.36
CA ASP A 112 6.03 8.68 9.72
C ASP A 112 6.94 7.62 10.36
N THR A 113 7.34 6.61 9.60
CA THR A 113 8.11 5.47 10.10
C THR A 113 9.34 5.20 9.25
N GLY A 114 10.49 5.10 9.90
CA GLY A 114 11.75 4.66 9.31
C GLY A 114 12.20 3.33 9.88
N VAL A 115 12.50 2.36 9.02
CA VAL A 115 12.98 1.04 9.41
C VAL A 115 14.35 0.76 8.81
N MET A 116 15.31 0.45 9.66
CA MET A 116 16.65 0.01 9.27
C MET A 116 16.75 -1.49 9.49
N VAL A 117 16.85 -2.28 8.42
CA VAL A 117 17.12 -3.72 8.50
C VAL A 117 18.58 -3.94 8.17
N ARG A 118 19.36 -4.26 9.22
CA ARG A 118 20.81 -4.40 9.13
C ARG A 118 21.21 -5.63 8.32
N GLU A 119 22.48 -5.66 7.94
CA GLU A 119 23.08 -6.71 7.11
C GLU A 119 22.70 -8.12 7.58
N GLY A 120 22.20 -8.94 6.68
CA GLY A 120 21.80 -10.34 6.92
C GLY A 120 20.61 -10.50 7.88
N ALA A 121 19.94 -9.43 8.25
CA ALA A 121 18.74 -9.49 9.10
C ALA A 121 17.47 -9.68 8.29
N SER A 122 16.39 -10.11 8.94
CA SER A 122 15.06 -10.21 8.34
C SER A 122 13.98 -9.65 9.26
N ALA A 123 12.96 -9.02 8.63
CA ALA A 123 11.81 -8.48 9.33
C ALA A 123 10.57 -8.42 8.42
N THR A 124 9.40 -8.53 9.05
CA THR A 124 8.10 -8.22 8.45
C THR A 124 7.64 -6.85 8.96
N ILE A 125 7.20 -6.00 8.04
CA ILE A 125 6.61 -4.68 8.34
C ILE A 125 5.18 -4.74 7.85
N VAL A 126 4.25 -4.26 8.67
CA VAL A 126 2.82 -4.25 8.34
C VAL A 126 2.30 -2.83 8.40
N VAL A 127 1.62 -2.42 7.35
CA VAL A 127 0.86 -1.17 7.33
C VAL A 127 -0.63 -1.52 7.24
N ALA A 128 -1.42 -1.02 8.17
CA ALA A 128 -2.85 -1.19 8.19
C ALA A 128 -3.55 0.17 8.19
N ALA A 129 -4.37 0.43 7.18
CA ALA A 129 -5.21 1.63 7.14
C ALA A 129 -6.68 1.24 7.18
N SER A 130 -7.45 1.88 8.06
CA SER A 130 -8.87 1.61 8.23
C SER A 130 -9.68 2.88 8.48
N GLY A 131 -10.98 2.78 8.29
CA GLY A 131 -11.95 3.81 8.64
C GLY A 131 -13.37 3.33 8.33
N GLN A 132 -14.33 3.79 9.14
CA GLN A 132 -15.75 3.44 9.04
C GLN A 132 -16.67 4.68 9.07
N GLY A 133 -16.10 5.87 9.29
CA GLY A 133 -16.82 7.14 9.35
C GLY A 133 -17.23 7.68 7.99
N GLN A 134 -17.92 8.81 8.00
CA GLN A 134 -18.40 9.46 6.77
C GLN A 134 -17.35 10.34 6.08
N ALA A 135 -16.33 10.76 6.81
CA ALA A 135 -15.23 11.59 6.31
C ALA A 135 -14.00 11.40 7.20
N GLY A 136 -12.83 11.66 6.63
CA GLY A 136 -11.57 11.58 7.35
C GLY A 136 -10.40 11.35 6.41
N THR A 137 -9.20 11.67 6.88
CA THR A 137 -7.96 11.45 6.14
C THR A 137 -6.94 10.81 7.04
N CYS A 138 -6.39 9.68 6.63
CA CYS A 138 -5.20 9.12 7.26
C CYS A 138 -4.06 9.00 6.26
N ALA A 139 -2.85 8.91 6.76
CA ALA A 139 -1.68 8.73 5.90
C ALA A 139 -0.57 7.95 6.60
N SER A 140 0.20 7.20 5.82
CA SER A 140 1.41 6.53 6.25
C SER A 140 2.56 6.84 5.31
N LEU A 141 3.71 7.15 5.87
CA LEU A 141 4.99 7.27 5.19
C LEU A 141 5.95 6.24 5.78
N LEU A 142 6.24 5.21 5.01
CA LEU A 142 7.18 4.17 5.39
C LEU A 142 8.47 4.28 4.57
N ARG A 143 9.60 4.44 5.25
CA ARG A 143 10.92 4.48 4.63
C ARG A 143 11.79 3.36 5.16
N VAL A 144 12.32 2.53 4.27
CA VAL A 144 13.06 1.32 4.63
C VAL A 144 14.46 1.34 4.03
N VAL A 145 15.44 1.06 4.85
CA VAL A 145 16.81 0.73 4.42
C VAL A 145 17.05 -0.75 4.63
N ALA A 146 17.20 -1.49 3.54
CA ALA A 146 17.52 -2.91 3.51
C ALA A 146 19.02 -3.07 3.21
N GLU A 147 19.84 -3.28 4.26
CA GLU A 147 21.27 -3.48 4.09
C GLU A 147 21.60 -4.80 3.39
N ALA A 148 22.87 -5.03 3.08
CA ALA A 148 23.31 -6.18 2.29
C ALA A 148 22.79 -7.52 2.85
N ARG A 149 22.30 -8.40 1.99
CA ARG A 149 21.77 -9.73 2.32
C ARG A 149 20.61 -9.74 3.32
N SER A 150 19.96 -8.59 3.53
CA SER A 150 18.75 -8.52 4.34
C SER A 150 17.54 -9.05 3.58
N HIS A 151 16.49 -9.42 4.33
CA HIS A 151 15.20 -9.82 3.77
C HIS A 151 14.09 -9.04 4.45
N VAL A 152 13.37 -8.25 3.68
CA VAL A 152 12.29 -7.40 4.16
C VAL A 152 10.99 -7.80 3.48
N THR A 153 9.99 -8.16 4.27
CA THR A 153 8.62 -8.36 3.81
C THR A 153 7.77 -7.19 4.29
N ILE A 154 7.06 -6.52 3.38
CA ILE A 154 6.15 -5.43 3.68
C ILE A 154 4.75 -5.88 3.26
N VAL A 155 3.80 -5.85 4.18
CA VAL A 155 2.40 -6.18 3.92
C VAL A 155 1.55 -4.94 4.22
N GLU A 156 0.85 -4.44 3.22
CA GLU A 156 -0.01 -3.27 3.34
C GLU A 156 -1.48 -3.69 3.10
N VAL A 157 -2.32 -3.47 4.10
CA VAL A 157 -3.77 -3.73 4.03
C VAL A 157 -4.50 -2.40 4.20
N LEU A 158 -5.01 -1.88 3.10
CA LEU A 158 -5.46 -0.50 2.99
C LEU A 158 -6.93 -0.46 2.56
N GLY A 159 -7.79 0.03 3.44
CA GLY A 159 -9.21 0.21 3.15
C GLY A 159 -9.82 1.27 4.06
N VAL A 160 -10.61 2.18 3.48
CA VAL A 160 -11.32 3.22 4.22
C VAL A 160 -12.79 3.22 3.82
N ALA A 161 -13.65 3.98 4.51
CA ALA A 161 -15.06 4.09 4.15
C ALA A 161 -15.29 5.11 3.01
N GLU A 162 -16.47 5.05 2.41
CA GLU A 162 -16.91 6.05 1.42
C GLU A 162 -16.84 7.47 2.01
N GLY A 163 -16.24 8.41 1.27
CA GLY A 163 -16.03 9.80 1.73
C GLY A 163 -14.73 10.02 2.51
N GLN A 164 -14.00 8.96 2.84
CA GLN A 164 -12.68 9.04 3.47
C GLN A 164 -11.54 8.95 2.45
N GLN A 165 -10.33 9.28 2.87
CA GLN A 165 -9.12 9.10 2.06
C GLN A 165 -7.95 8.57 2.86
N HIS A 166 -7.12 7.77 2.20
CA HIS A 166 -5.83 7.31 2.70
C HIS A 166 -4.72 7.61 1.70
N LEU A 167 -3.59 8.08 2.22
CA LEU A 167 -2.36 8.31 1.46
C LEU A 167 -1.29 7.34 1.97
N GLU A 168 -0.84 6.40 1.12
CA GLU A 168 0.25 5.48 1.43
C GLU A 168 1.49 5.82 0.62
N SER A 169 2.60 6.09 1.30
CA SER A 169 3.85 6.44 0.63
C SER A 169 4.99 5.55 1.13
N LEU A 170 5.46 4.67 0.26
CA LEU A 170 6.56 3.75 0.54
C LEU A 170 7.82 4.18 -0.19
N GLY A 171 8.94 4.15 0.52
CA GLY A 171 10.29 4.29 -0.05
C GLY A 171 11.21 3.18 0.48
N VAL A 172 11.91 2.49 -0.41
CA VAL A 172 12.85 1.42 -0.04
C VAL A 172 14.18 1.62 -0.75
N SER A 173 15.28 1.51 -0.01
CA SER A 173 16.64 1.40 -0.58
C SER A 173 17.22 0.03 -0.23
N ALA A 174 17.56 -0.77 -1.26
CA ALA A 174 18.05 -2.14 -1.14
C ALA A 174 19.51 -2.24 -1.58
N ALA A 175 20.38 -2.71 -0.68
CA ALA A 175 21.81 -2.93 -0.91
C ALA A 175 22.08 -4.30 -1.54
N ASP A 176 23.37 -4.68 -1.66
CA ASP A 176 23.81 -5.92 -2.31
C ASP A 176 23.10 -7.16 -1.75
N ASP A 177 22.58 -8.01 -2.65
CA ASP A 177 21.87 -9.25 -2.34
C ASP A 177 20.64 -9.08 -1.41
N ALA A 178 20.20 -7.86 -1.14
CA ALA A 178 18.99 -7.63 -0.36
C ALA A 178 17.74 -8.10 -1.12
N ARG A 179 16.75 -8.58 -0.38
CA ARG A 179 15.45 -9.01 -0.92
C ARG A 179 14.34 -8.22 -0.28
N VAL A 180 13.49 -7.64 -1.11
CA VAL A 180 12.33 -6.85 -0.71
C VAL A 180 11.09 -7.48 -1.32
N GLU A 181 10.18 -7.91 -0.50
CA GLU A 181 8.88 -8.41 -0.91
C GLU A 181 7.80 -7.44 -0.41
N VAL A 182 6.96 -6.94 -1.31
CA VAL A 182 5.86 -6.03 -0.99
C VAL A 182 4.55 -6.67 -1.43
N ARG A 183 3.62 -6.80 -0.50
CA ARG A 183 2.24 -7.25 -0.75
C ARG A 183 1.29 -6.15 -0.37
N GLN A 184 0.64 -5.55 -1.34
CA GLN A 184 -0.33 -4.48 -1.14
C GLN A 184 -1.75 -4.99 -1.42
N TYR A 185 -2.65 -4.71 -0.50
CA TYR A 185 -4.07 -4.96 -0.62
C TYR A 185 -4.81 -3.63 -0.55
N ALA A 186 -5.13 -3.06 -1.72
CA ALA A 186 -5.89 -1.82 -1.85
C ALA A 186 -7.39 -2.15 -1.96
N LEU A 187 -8.07 -2.23 -0.82
CA LEU A 187 -9.41 -2.79 -0.70
C LEU A 187 -10.55 -1.77 -0.94
N GLY A 188 -10.22 -0.58 -1.45
CA GLY A 188 -11.19 0.43 -1.84
C GLY A 188 -11.82 1.19 -0.67
N GLY A 189 -12.94 1.83 -0.97
CA GLY A 189 -13.68 2.71 -0.07
C GLY A 189 -13.15 4.15 -0.09
N GLY A 190 -13.82 5.08 -0.79
CA GLY A 190 -13.40 6.47 -0.87
C GLY A 190 -12.21 6.70 -1.81
N THR A 191 -11.17 7.39 -1.34
CA THR A 191 -9.95 7.67 -2.12
C THR A 191 -8.75 6.97 -1.50
N LEU A 192 -8.13 6.05 -2.26
CA LEU A 192 -6.84 5.46 -1.93
C LEU A 192 -5.79 5.96 -2.91
N ALA A 193 -4.79 6.68 -2.42
CA ALA A 193 -3.65 7.13 -3.19
C ALA A 193 -2.38 6.46 -2.66
N LEU A 194 -1.76 5.61 -3.48
CA LEU A 194 -0.65 4.74 -3.11
C LEU A 194 0.56 5.05 -3.96
N GLY A 195 1.72 5.18 -3.35
CA GLY A 195 2.96 5.36 -4.10
C GLY A 195 4.10 4.57 -3.47
N SER A 196 4.72 3.68 -4.26
CA SER A 196 5.89 2.91 -3.84
C SER A 196 7.09 3.22 -4.73
N ALA A 197 8.23 3.51 -4.13
CA ALA A 197 9.50 3.66 -4.82
C ALA A 197 10.53 2.71 -4.21
N ILE A 198 11.01 1.75 -5.00
CA ILE A 198 11.99 0.74 -4.57
C ILE A 198 13.27 0.95 -5.38
N ASP A 199 14.35 1.33 -4.73
CA ASP A 199 15.67 1.51 -5.33
C ASP A 199 16.54 0.28 -5.06
N LEU A 200 16.78 -0.55 -6.08
CA LEU A 200 17.70 -1.67 -6.07
C LEU A 200 19.12 -1.14 -6.32
N ALA A 201 19.67 -0.47 -5.31
CA ALA A 201 20.94 0.24 -5.38
C ALA A 201 22.15 -0.70 -5.42
N GLY A 202 22.03 -1.87 -4.79
CA GLY A 202 23.12 -2.86 -4.71
C GLY A 202 23.06 -3.94 -5.80
N ASP A 203 24.20 -4.61 -6.03
CA ASP A 203 24.30 -5.73 -6.97
C ASP A 203 23.44 -6.92 -6.48
N ARG A 204 22.74 -7.59 -7.40
CA ARG A 204 21.89 -8.78 -7.17
C ARG A 204 20.72 -8.55 -6.21
N ALA A 205 20.42 -7.29 -5.89
CA ALA A 205 19.22 -6.95 -5.12
C ALA A 205 17.96 -7.37 -5.88
N ARG A 206 16.91 -7.70 -5.15
CA ARG A 206 15.64 -8.18 -5.72
C ARG A 206 14.45 -7.48 -5.09
N ALA A 207 13.44 -7.18 -5.90
CA ALA A 207 12.14 -6.69 -5.47
C ALA A 207 11.03 -7.50 -6.13
N ASP A 208 10.12 -8.00 -5.30
CA ASP A 208 8.87 -8.63 -5.71
C ASP A 208 7.72 -7.81 -5.13
N LEU A 209 6.96 -7.11 -5.98
CA LEU A 209 5.81 -6.30 -5.58
C LEU A 209 4.54 -6.91 -6.15
N THR A 210 3.62 -7.27 -5.28
CA THR A 210 2.28 -7.72 -5.64
C THR A 210 1.26 -6.74 -5.11
N CYS A 211 0.39 -6.22 -5.98
CA CYS A 211 -0.73 -5.36 -5.60
C CYS A 211 -2.06 -6.01 -6.00
N ARG A 212 -2.89 -6.29 -5.00
CA ARG A 212 -4.28 -6.72 -5.18
C ARG A 212 -5.19 -5.56 -4.88
N TYR A 213 -6.12 -5.24 -5.78
CA TYR A 213 -6.99 -4.09 -5.56
C TYR A 213 -8.45 -4.38 -5.89
N HIS A 214 -9.33 -3.69 -5.18
CA HIS A 214 -10.76 -3.66 -5.46
C HIS A 214 -11.26 -2.21 -5.31
N ALA A 215 -12.10 -1.76 -6.24
CA ALA A 215 -12.77 -0.48 -6.14
C ALA A 215 -14.18 -0.58 -6.73
N ARG A 216 -15.14 0.08 -6.10
CA ARG A 216 -16.56 0.08 -6.49
C ARG A 216 -17.21 1.44 -6.24
N ARG A 217 -18.49 1.59 -6.62
CA ARG A 217 -19.25 2.84 -6.45
C ARG A 217 -18.52 4.02 -7.12
N LYS A 218 -18.06 5.00 -6.36
CA LYS A 218 -17.30 6.16 -6.83
C LYS A 218 -15.87 6.18 -6.25
N ASP A 219 -15.38 5.04 -5.83
CA ASP A 219 -14.02 4.93 -5.30
C ASP A 219 -13.00 5.47 -6.30
N VAL A 220 -11.98 6.13 -5.76
CA VAL A 220 -10.82 6.61 -6.51
C VAL A 220 -9.59 5.84 -6.04
N LEU A 221 -8.98 5.13 -6.96
CA LEU A 221 -7.74 4.38 -6.71
C LEU A 221 -6.63 4.94 -7.60
N ASP A 222 -5.65 5.57 -6.98
CA ASP A 222 -4.48 6.13 -7.65
C ASP A 222 -3.23 5.40 -7.18
N ILE A 223 -2.57 4.68 -8.07
CA ILE A 223 -1.41 3.83 -7.78
C ILE A 223 -0.21 4.30 -8.60
N ASN A 224 0.95 4.41 -7.97
CA ASN A 224 2.22 4.71 -8.63
C ASN A 224 3.34 3.83 -8.07
N HIS A 225 3.76 2.84 -8.84
CA HIS A 225 4.88 1.96 -8.50
C HIS A 225 6.10 2.34 -9.35
N VAL A 226 7.24 2.48 -8.70
CA VAL A 226 8.53 2.72 -9.36
C VAL A 226 9.56 1.75 -8.79
N VAL A 227 10.11 0.88 -9.62
CA VAL A 227 11.25 0.05 -9.25
C VAL A 227 12.45 0.49 -10.07
N ARG A 228 13.44 1.08 -9.40
CA ARG A 228 14.68 1.55 -10.01
C ARG A 228 15.79 0.54 -9.81
N GLN A 229 16.40 0.09 -10.90
CA GLN A 229 17.47 -0.90 -10.91
C GLN A 229 18.80 -0.21 -11.23
N ARG A 230 19.66 -0.02 -10.19
CA ARG A 230 20.98 0.61 -10.33
C ARG A 230 22.11 -0.41 -10.22
N GLY A 231 21.93 -1.41 -9.37
CA GLY A 231 22.89 -2.50 -9.20
C GLY A 231 22.91 -3.45 -10.39
N ARG A 232 23.98 -4.21 -10.54
CA ARG A 232 24.11 -5.24 -11.57
C ARG A 232 23.36 -6.52 -11.20
N ASN A 233 22.83 -7.21 -12.20
CA ASN A 233 22.11 -8.48 -12.02
C ASN A 233 20.93 -8.40 -11.08
N THR A 234 20.30 -7.25 -10.94
CA THR A 234 19.09 -7.06 -10.14
C THR A 234 17.88 -7.72 -10.78
N ARG A 235 16.83 -7.96 -9.99
CA ARG A 235 15.56 -8.53 -10.45
C ARG A 235 14.42 -7.73 -9.85
N ALA A 236 13.45 -7.38 -10.69
CA ALA A 236 12.21 -6.73 -10.28
C ALA A 236 11.03 -7.46 -10.92
N GLU A 237 10.10 -7.91 -10.10
CA GLU A 237 8.82 -8.47 -10.51
C GLU A 237 7.72 -7.63 -9.89
N VAL A 238 6.89 -7.03 -10.75
CA VAL A 238 5.74 -6.20 -10.32
C VAL A 238 4.49 -6.83 -10.91
N SER A 239 3.56 -7.23 -10.05
CA SER A 239 2.32 -7.90 -10.44
C SER A 239 1.13 -7.21 -9.81
N GLU A 240 0.31 -6.59 -10.63
CA GLU A 240 -0.92 -5.93 -10.20
C GLU A 240 -2.14 -6.70 -10.70
N SER A 241 -3.13 -6.87 -9.84
CA SER A 241 -4.39 -7.44 -10.27
C SER A 241 -5.55 -6.97 -9.42
N GLY A 242 -6.72 -6.84 -10.03
CA GLY A 242 -7.88 -6.40 -9.27
C GLY A 242 -9.18 -6.39 -10.05
N ALA A 243 -10.24 -6.00 -9.33
CA ALA A 243 -11.59 -5.88 -9.87
C ALA A 243 -12.11 -4.46 -9.66
N LEU A 244 -12.74 -3.91 -10.69
CA LEU A 244 -13.36 -2.60 -10.71
C LEU A 244 -14.84 -2.74 -11.05
N ASP A 245 -15.70 -2.12 -10.24
CA ASP A 245 -17.14 -2.19 -10.41
C ASP A 245 -17.79 -0.80 -10.35
N ASP A 246 -19.09 -0.74 -10.70
CA ASP A 246 -19.93 0.46 -10.71
C ASP A 246 -19.28 1.60 -11.53
N ALA A 247 -18.99 2.74 -10.90
CA ALA A 247 -18.36 3.92 -11.50
C ALA A 247 -16.98 4.23 -10.87
N ALA A 248 -16.28 3.18 -10.41
CA ALA A 248 -14.96 3.30 -9.83
C ALA A 248 -13.93 3.89 -10.82
N ARG A 249 -12.97 4.61 -10.29
CA ARG A 249 -11.91 5.25 -11.07
C ARG A 249 -10.55 4.77 -10.62
N LYS A 250 -9.83 4.08 -11.49
CA LYS A 250 -8.45 3.65 -11.22
C LYS A 250 -7.48 4.33 -12.18
N THR A 251 -6.36 4.78 -11.63
CA THR A 251 -5.19 5.19 -12.40
C THR A 251 -3.98 4.43 -11.83
N LEU A 252 -3.41 3.54 -12.63
CA LEU A 252 -2.17 2.82 -12.30
C LEU A 252 -1.03 3.33 -13.15
N ARG A 253 0.11 3.61 -12.52
CA ARG A 253 1.39 3.88 -13.16
C ARG A 253 2.40 2.89 -12.58
N ALA A 254 2.99 2.06 -13.43
CA ALA A 254 4.02 1.11 -13.02
C ALA A 254 5.28 1.35 -13.86
N THR A 255 6.37 1.68 -13.21
CA THR A 255 7.63 2.03 -13.87
C THR A 255 8.73 1.06 -13.46
N ILE A 256 9.32 0.40 -14.45
CA ILE A 256 10.62 -0.28 -14.32
C ILE A 256 11.68 0.65 -14.92
N ASP A 257 12.64 1.08 -14.10
CA ASP A 257 13.71 2.01 -14.48
C ASP A 257 15.07 1.30 -14.44
N LEU A 258 15.58 0.92 -15.62
CA LEU A 258 16.85 0.22 -15.82
C LEU A 258 17.95 1.27 -16.09
N VAL A 259 18.57 1.73 -15.00
CA VAL A 259 19.53 2.83 -15.03
C VAL A 259 20.87 2.41 -15.65
N HIS A 260 21.57 3.32 -16.27
CA HIS A 260 22.92 3.09 -16.78
C HIS A 260 23.84 2.45 -15.72
N GLY A 261 24.50 1.35 -16.07
CA GLY A 261 25.32 0.54 -15.18
C GLY A 261 24.64 -0.72 -14.61
N ALA A 262 23.32 -0.86 -14.76
CA ALA A 262 22.52 -1.99 -14.23
C ALA A 262 22.66 -3.29 -15.07
N ARG A 263 23.83 -3.60 -15.56
CA ARG A 263 24.11 -4.74 -16.45
C ARG A 263 23.57 -6.07 -15.91
N GLY A 264 23.00 -6.88 -16.78
CA GLY A 264 22.45 -8.19 -16.47
C GLY A 264 21.13 -8.14 -15.69
N SER A 265 20.56 -6.94 -15.45
CA SER A 265 19.31 -6.76 -14.70
C SER A 265 18.10 -7.13 -15.54
N LYS A 266 17.03 -7.57 -14.86
CA LYS A 266 15.75 -7.91 -15.49
C LYS A 266 14.61 -7.31 -14.67
N GLY A 267 13.64 -6.71 -15.36
CA GLY A 267 12.43 -6.17 -14.76
C GLY A 267 11.21 -6.63 -15.56
N ASN A 268 10.20 -7.12 -14.85
CA ASN A 268 8.93 -7.52 -15.42
C ASN A 268 7.80 -6.78 -14.69
N GLU A 269 6.82 -6.31 -15.45
CA GLU A 269 5.58 -5.75 -14.91
C GLU A 269 4.40 -6.41 -15.61
N ALA A 270 3.39 -6.81 -14.85
CA ALA A 270 2.19 -7.41 -15.39
C ALA A 270 0.95 -6.96 -14.60
N GLU A 271 -0.05 -6.45 -15.32
CA GLU A 271 -1.34 -6.13 -14.73
C GLU A 271 -2.46 -7.00 -15.30
N SER A 272 -3.39 -7.41 -14.44
CA SER A 272 -4.66 -8.06 -14.81
C SER A 272 -5.83 -7.37 -14.16
N VAL A 273 -6.71 -6.76 -14.96
CA VAL A 273 -7.87 -5.99 -14.48
C VAL A 273 -9.16 -6.65 -14.91
N LEU A 274 -10.03 -6.92 -13.95
CA LEU A 274 -11.40 -7.32 -14.18
C LEU A 274 -12.31 -6.10 -14.10
N VAL A 275 -12.99 -5.76 -15.19
CA VAL A 275 -13.95 -4.66 -15.27
C VAL A 275 -15.35 -5.24 -15.25
N LEU A 276 -16.12 -4.92 -14.20
CA LEU A 276 -17.47 -5.43 -13.96
C LEU A 276 -18.56 -4.37 -14.24
N GLY A 277 -18.25 -3.07 -14.10
CA GLY A 277 -19.19 -1.97 -14.32
C GLY A 277 -18.96 -1.24 -15.63
N ASP A 278 -20.05 -0.81 -16.29
CA ASP A 278 -19.99 -0.06 -17.55
C ASP A 278 -19.45 1.38 -17.40
N ASP A 279 -19.59 1.98 -16.22
CA ASP A 279 -19.15 3.35 -15.92
C ASP A 279 -17.73 3.42 -15.32
N VAL A 280 -17.04 2.30 -15.26
CA VAL A 280 -15.66 2.21 -14.75
C VAL A 280 -14.70 3.02 -15.60
N VAL A 281 -13.86 3.82 -14.95
CA VAL A 281 -12.73 4.51 -15.60
C VAL A 281 -11.42 3.81 -15.19
N ASN A 282 -10.89 2.99 -16.07
CA ASN A 282 -9.61 2.32 -15.88
C ASN A 282 -8.53 2.97 -16.76
N LYS A 283 -7.44 3.43 -16.10
CA LYS A 283 -6.24 3.93 -16.79
C LYS A 283 -5.03 3.17 -16.28
N THR A 284 -4.34 2.52 -17.19
CA THR A 284 -3.12 1.75 -16.92
C THR A 284 -1.98 2.29 -17.77
N MET A 285 -0.85 2.59 -17.13
CA MET A 285 0.32 3.19 -17.77
C MET A 285 1.58 2.43 -17.36
N PRO A 286 1.88 1.31 -18.01
CA PRO A 286 3.16 0.64 -17.85
C PRO A 286 4.28 1.47 -18.50
N VAL A 287 5.41 1.60 -17.82
CA VAL A 287 6.57 2.38 -18.26
C VAL A 287 7.84 1.55 -18.09
N ILE A 288 8.62 1.45 -19.14
CA ILE A 288 10.00 0.94 -19.06
C ILE A 288 10.93 2.07 -19.47
N LEU A 289 11.76 2.50 -18.54
CA LEU A 289 12.90 3.37 -18.80
C LEU A 289 14.14 2.49 -18.92
N CYS A 290 14.85 2.59 -20.02
CA CYS A 290 15.99 1.73 -20.31
C CYS A 290 17.17 2.57 -20.79
N ASP A 291 18.20 2.68 -19.95
CA ASP A 291 19.44 3.43 -20.21
C ASP A 291 20.67 2.50 -20.14
N GLU A 292 20.47 1.19 -20.35
CA GLU A 292 21.53 0.17 -20.37
C GLU A 292 21.23 -0.89 -21.46
N ASP A 293 22.25 -1.32 -22.17
CA ASP A 293 22.10 -2.24 -23.30
C ASP A 293 21.95 -3.72 -22.88
N ASP A 294 22.66 -4.13 -21.80
CA ASP A 294 22.68 -5.51 -21.31
C ASP A 294 21.61 -5.73 -20.22
N VAL A 295 20.35 -5.51 -20.56
CA VAL A 295 19.20 -5.67 -19.63
C VAL A 295 17.99 -6.25 -20.36
N ALA A 296 16.98 -6.71 -19.59
CA ALA A 296 15.69 -7.12 -20.10
C ALA A 296 14.56 -6.46 -19.31
N GLY A 297 13.71 -5.73 -20.02
CA GLY A 297 12.48 -5.12 -19.48
C GLY A 297 11.26 -5.64 -20.24
N ASN A 298 10.26 -6.16 -19.52
CA ASN A 298 9.01 -6.60 -20.08
C ASN A 298 7.83 -5.96 -19.34
N HIS A 299 6.78 -5.66 -20.07
CA HIS A 299 5.51 -5.29 -19.46
C HIS A 299 4.34 -5.94 -20.21
N GLY A 300 3.23 -6.13 -19.49
CA GLY A 300 2.00 -6.67 -20.07
C GLY A 300 0.78 -6.20 -19.29
N ALA A 301 -0.31 -5.91 -19.98
CA ALA A 301 -1.58 -5.59 -19.34
C ALA A 301 -2.70 -6.41 -19.99
N THR A 302 -3.50 -7.07 -19.14
CA THR A 302 -4.71 -7.75 -19.53
C THR A 302 -5.90 -7.03 -18.89
N ILE A 303 -6.75 -6.45 -19.71
CA ILE A 303 -7.96 -5.77 -19.28
C ILE A 303 -9.14 -6.52 -19.89
N GLY A 304 -10.01 -7.03 -19.06
CA GLY A 304 -11.14 -7.85 -19.53
C GLY A 304 -12.32 -7.86 -18.57
N SER A 305 -13.37 -8.50 -19.02
CA SER A 305 -14.50 -8.93 -18.22
C SER A 305 -14.42 -10.44 -18.02
N VAL A 306 -15.18 -10.97 -17.07
CA VAL A 306 -15.37 -12.45 -16.98
C VAL A 306 -15.95 -12.93 -18.30
N SER A 307 -15.39 -13.99 -18.87
CA SER A 307 -15.90 -14.47 -20.17
C SER A 307 -17.35 -14.89 -20.04
N PRO A 308 -18.20 -14.63 -21.04
CA PRO A 308 -19.59 -15.07 -21.02
C PRO A 308 -19.72 -16.57 -20.70
N GLU A 309 -18.83 -17.39 -21.26
CA GLU A 309 -18.84 -18.83 -21.05
C GLU A 309 -18.54 -19.22 -19.59
N GLN A 310 -17.67 -18.48 -18.92
CA GLN A 310 -17.38 -18.69 -17.50
C GLN A 310 -18.57 -18.29 -16.62
N ILE A 311 -19.22 -17.16 -16.94
CA ILE A 311 -20.44 -16.75 -16.26
C ILE A 311 -21.56 -17.77 -16.47
N ASP A 312 -21.80 -18.17 -17.72
CA ASP A 312 -22.84 -19.17 -18.05
C ASP A 312 -22.58 -20.48 -17.33
N TYR A 313 -21.34 -20.96 -17.29
CA TYR A 313 -20.95 -22.15 -16.54
C TYR A 313 -21.28 -22.05 -15.05
N LEU A 314 -21.06 -20.90 -14.43
CA LEU A 314 -21.40 -20.69 -13.02
C LEU A 314 -22.91 -20.56 -12.80
N MET A 315 -23.61 -19.90 -13.75
CA MET A 315 -25.07 -19.78 -13.72
C MET A 315 -25.77 -21.14 -13.88
N ASP A 316 -25.24 -22.02 -14.73
CA ASP A 316 -25.72 -23.41 -14.89
C ASP A 316 -25.58 -24.22 -13.61
N ARG A 317 -24.75 -23.80 -12.67
CA ARG A 317 -24.59 -24.38 -11.32
C ARG A 317 -25.42 -23.69 -10.24
N GLY A 318 -26.31 -22.79 -10.65
CA GLY A 318 -27.29 -22.16 -9.78
C GLY A 318 -26.88 -20.81 -9.19
N LEU A 319 -25.75 -20.24 -9.59
CA LEU A 319 -25.37 -18.90 -9.21
C LEU A 319 -26.10 -17.88 -10.10
N SER A 320 -26.54 -16.76 -9.54
CA SER A 320 -26.88 -15.59 -10.35
C SER A 320 -25.62 -14.99 -10.98
N ARG A 321 -25.79 -14.20 -12.06
CA ARG A 321 -24.67 -13.51 -12.69
C ARG A 321 -23.86 -12.68 -11.68
N ARG A 322 -24.54 -11.96 -10.79
CA ARG A 322 -23.90 -11.16 -9.74
C ARG A 322 -23.08 -12.00 -8.76
N GLU A 323 -23.60 -13.14 -8.33
CA GLU A 323 -22.86 -14.06 -7.45
C GLU A 323 -21.63 -14.63 -8.16
N ALA A 324 -21.74 -14.94 -9.46
CA ALA A 324 -20.61 -15.40 -10.25
C ALA A 324 -19.49 -14.34 -10.36
N GLU A 325 -19.86 -13.08 -10.59
CA GLU A 325 -18.92 -11.94 -10.61
C GLU A 325 -18.30 -11.68 -9.23
N GLN A 326 -19.09 -11.79 -8.17
CA GLN A 326 -18.62 -11.64 -6.78
C GLN A 326 -17.59 -12.68 -6.35
N LEU A 327 -17.53 -13.86 -6.96
CA LEU A 327 -16.50 -14.85 -6.65
C LEU A 327 -15.07 -14.31 -6.89
N PHE A 328 -14.88 -13.50 -7.93
CA PHE A 328 -13.58 -12.90 -8.23
C PHE A 328 -13.21 -11.81 -7.24
N VAL A 329 -14.20 -11.00 -6.82
CA VAL A 329 -14.01 -9.99 -5.78
C VAL A 329 -13.72 -10.68 -4.44
N ARG A 330 -14.47 -11.75 -4.11
CA ARG A 330 -14.28 -12.57 -2.91
C ARG A 330 -12.84 -13.05 -2.79
N ALA A 331 -12.26 -13.56 -3.86
CA ALA A 331 -10.89 -14.08 -3.85
C ALA A 331 -9.84 -13.01 -3.47
N ILE A 332 -10.06 -11.73 -3.79
CA ILE A 332 -9.16 -10.63 -3.39
C ILE A 332 -9.20 -10.44 -1.87
N PHE A 333 -10.40 -10.42 -1.28
CA PHE A 333 -10.57 -10.25 0.17
C PHE A 333 -10.09 -11.46 0.95
N GLU A 334 -10.37 -12.67 0.47
CA GLU A 334 -9.87 -13.91 1.05
C GLU A 334 -8.35 -13.96 1.09
N ASP A 335 -7.69 -13.58 -0.04
CA ASP A 335 -6.23 -13.49 -0.12
C ASP A 335 -5.69 -12.44 0.88
N ALA A 336 -6.35 -11.29 1.03
CA ALA A 336 -5.96 -10.26 1.98
C ALA A 336 -6.07 -10.73 3.45
N ILE A 337 -7.18 -11.38 3.81
CA ILE A 337 -7.41 -11.92 5.16
C ILE A 337 -6.41 -13.02 5.49
N MET A 338 -6.21 -13.98 4.57
CA MET A 338 -5.28 -15.10 4.76
C MET A 338 -3.81 -14.67 4.90
N HIS A 339 -3.42 -13.57 4.27
CA HIS A 339 -2.04 -13.08 4.28
C HIS A 339 -1.81 -11.89 5.21
N ALA A 340 -2.83 -11.43 5.94
CA ALA A 340 -2.69 -10.43 6.99
C ALA A 340 -1.92 -11.03 8.19
N PRO A 341 -0.68 -10.58 8.47
CA PRO A 341 0.20 -11.28 9.42
C PRO A 341 -0.01 -10.90 10.88
N GLU A 342 -0.96 -9.99 11.17
CA GLU A 342 -1.23 -9.53 12.54
C GLU A 342 -2.64 -8.89 12.64
N GLU A 343 -3.07 -8.62 13.90
CA GLU A 343 -4.45 -8.26 14.23
C GLU A 343 -4.97 -6.99 13.52
N ALA A 344 -4.17 -5.92 13.41
CA ALA A 344 -4.64 -4.66 12.82
C ALA A 344 -4.88 -4.80 11.32
N SER A 345 -3.98 -5.49 10.59
CA SER A 345 -4.13 -5.76 9.16
C SER A 345 -5.28 -6.73 8.88
N HIS A 346 -5.40 -7.78 9.69
CA HIS A 346 -6.51 -8.72 9.60
C HIS A 346 -7.86 -8.03 9.82
N ARG A 347 -7.97 -7.23 10.87
CA ARG A 347 -9.16 -6.44 11.15
C ARG A 347 -9.51 -5.47 10.02
N ALA A 348 -8.51 -4.77 9.44
CA ALA A 348 -8.73 -3.88 8.31
C ALA A 348 -9.30 -4.62 7.09
N ALA A 349 -8.78 -5.83 6.79
CA ALA A 349 -9.28 -6.67 5.70
C ALA A 349 -10.72 -7.14 5.95
N VAL A 350 -11.01 -7.64 7.17
CA VAL A 350 -12.35 -8.14 7.54
C VAL A 350 -13.38 -7.02 7.48
N LEU A 351 -13.11 -5.85 8.06
CA LEU A 351 -14.04 -4.71 8.02
C LEU A 351 -14.41 -4.31 6.59
N ARG A 352 -13.45 -4.33 5.67
CA ARG A 352 -13.73 -4.05 4.26
C ARG A 352 -14.48 -5.19 3.57
N ALA A 353 -14.15 -6.45 3.89
CA ALA A 353 -14.89 -7.61 3.39
C ALA A 353 -16.36 -7.57 3.82
N GLU A 354 -16.66 -7.25 5.08
CA GLU A 354 -18.03 -7.09 5.59
C GLU A 354 -18.81 -6.03 4.82
N GLU A 355 -18.21 -4.89 4.54
CA GLU A 355 -18.87 -3.81 3.80
C GLU A 355 -19.10 -4.17 2.32
N VAL A 356 -18.19 -4.91 1.69
CA VAL A 356 -18.22 -5.23 0.25
C VAL A 356 -19.05 -6.47 -0.03
N LEU A 357 -18.84 -7.53 0.75
CA LEU A 357 -19.39 -8.87 0.51
C LEU A 357 -20.55 -9.22 1.45
N GLY A 358 -20.70 -8.47 2.54
CA GLY A 358 -21.65 -8.75 3.62
C GLY A 358 -21.02 -9.52 4.78
N ALA A 359 -21.58 -9.33 5.99
CA ALA A 359 -21.04 -9.89 7.23
C ALA A 359 -20.98 -11.42 7.22
N ASP A 360 -22.00 -12.11 6.69
CA ASP A 360 -22.04 -13.57 6.66
C ASP A 360 -20.87 -14.16 5.86
N VAL A 361 -20.54 -13.54 4.70
CA VAL A 361 -19.41 -13.99 3.85
C VAL A 361 -18.06 -13.68 4.50
N ALA A 362 -17.94 -12.53 5.17
CA ALA A 362 -16.71 -12.15 5.86
C ALA A 362 -16.40 -13.07 7.05
N HIS A 363 -17.43 -13.47 7.80
CA HIS A 363 -17.28 -14.41 8.92
C HIS A 363 -16.88 -15.83 8.49
N ASP A 364 -17.30 -16.29 7.31
CA ASP A 364 -16.84 -17.56 6.77
C ASP A 364 -15.31 -17.60 6.61
N PHE A 365 -14.68 -16.47 6.30
CA PHE A 365 -13.22 -16.35 6.18
C PHE A 365 -12.53 -16.32 7.55
N ASP A 366 -13.12 -15.61 8.52
CA ASP A 366 -12.58 -15.45 9.87
C ASP A 366 -12.54 -16.80 10.63
N GLY A 367 -13.56 -17.64 10.45
CA GLY A 367 -13.61 -18.98 11.04
C GLY A 367 -12.60 -20.00 10.48
N GLY A 368 -12.00 -19.71 9.30
CA GLY A 368 -10.97 -20.55 8.65
C GLY A 368 -9.53 -20.15 8.97
N ALA A 369 -9.31 -18.91 9.39
CA ALA A 369 -8.00 -18.32 9.68
C ALA A 369 -7.77 -18.20 11.20
N GLY A 370 -8.07 -19.23 12.00
CA GLY A 370 -7.77 -19.20 13.43
C GLY A 370 -6.30 -18.85 13.65
N LEU A 371 -6.03 -17.64 14.15
CA LEU A 371 -4.75 -17.32 14.74
C LEU A 371 -4.45 -18.42 15.77
N PRO A 372 -3.22 -18.96 15.84
CA PRO A 372 -2.91 -19.98 16.84
C PRO A 372 -3.19 -19.38 18.21
N GLU A 373 -4.24 -19.88 18.88
CA GLU A 373 -4.49 -19.56 20.29
C GLU A 373 -3.21 -19.82 21.05
N GLY A 374 -2.71 -18.78 21.74
CA GLY A 374 -1.51 -18.89 22.55
C GLY A 374 -1.67 -20.04 23.53
N GLY A 375 -0.96 -21.12 23.26
CA GLY A 375 -0.97 -22.29 24.11
C GLY A 375 -0.57 -21.90 25.52
N GLU A 376 -1.51 -21.99 26.46
CA GLU A 376 -1.21 -22.05 27.87
C GLU A 376 -0.19 -23.16 28.12
N ALA A 377 0.99 -22.75 28.57
CA ALA A 377 1.97 -23.67 29.09
C ALA A 377 1.39 -24.32 30.35
N ALA A 378 0.88 -25.55 30.22
CA ALA A 378 0.58 -26.39 31.36
C ALA A 378 1.83 -27.18 31.74
N CYS A 379 2.29 -26.91 32.97
CA CYS A 379 3.23 -27.66 33.86
C CYS A 379 4.28 -28.58 33.26
#